data_49fa82bc5a633792cd8a17b2a20e91e8
#
_entry.id   49fa82bc5a633792cd8a17b2a20e91e8
#
_cell.length_a   1.000
_cell.length_b   1.000
_cell.length_c   1.000
_cell.angle_alpha   90.00
_cell.angle_beta   90.00
_cell.angle_gamma   90.00
#
_symmetry.space_group_name_H-M   'P 1'
#
loop_
_entity.id
_entity.type
_entity.pdbx_description
1 polymer ?
#
loop_
_entity_poly.entity_id
_entity_poly.type
_entity_poly.pdbx_seq_one_letter_code
_entity_poly.pdbx_strand_id
1 'polypeptide(L)'
;SRHALRVGALATLSRNFQMLFLRPLIGRPDVEVVLRSGTQAELLRNLEGLSLDVVLTNLAPARDAASPWLIHRLAEQPVSLIGRPDLVGKGRSLAQLLRSEPLVLPVPETALRADFDTMAARMGIVPLIAAEADDMAMLRLLAREGAGIAVIPPIVVRDELDAGTLVEAARLAGISETFHAVTQHRRFPNPLLADVLSLCDNR
;
A
#
# COMPACT_ATOMS: atom_id res chain seq x y z
N SER A 1 10.79 29.88 12.11
CA SER A 1 9.47 29.62 11.51
C SER A 1 9.32 28.14 11.20
N ARG A 2 8.14 27.57 11.50
CA ARG A 2 7.83 26.16 11.21
C ARG A 2 7.30 26.06 9.79
N HIS A 3 7.69 24.96 9.12
CA HIS A 3 7.15 24.60 7.82
C HIS A 3 6.15 23.44 7.98
N ALA A 4 5.03 23.53 7.31
CA ALA A 4 4.02 22.48 7.30
C ALA A 4 4.07 21.72 5.97
N LEU A 5 4.01 20.39 6.03
CA LEU A 5 3.73 19.53 4.90
C LEU A 5 2.33 18.95 5.05
N ARG A 6 1.46 19.21 4.10
CA ARG A 6 0.07 18.75 4.10
C ARG A 6 -0.05 17.55 3.16
N VAL A 7 -0.27 16.39 3.74
CA VAL A 7 -0.27 15.11 3.05
C VAL A 7 -1.68 14.53 3.03
N GLY A 8 -2.17 14.20 1.85
CA GLY A 8 -3.35 13.37 1.69
C GLY A 8 -2.93 11.93 1.41
N ALA A 9 -3.61 10.97 2.01
CA ALA A 9 -3.39 9.57 1.71
C ALA A 9 -4.72 8.87 1.53
N LEU A 10 -4.80 7.93 0.59
CA LEU A 10 -6.00 7.11 0.44
C LEU A 10 -6.36 6.48 1.78
N ALA A 11 -7.63 6.52 2.15
CA ALA A 11 -8.12 5.91 3.39
C ALA A 11 -7.80 4.41 3.48
N THR A 12 -7.67 3.76 2.33
CA THR A 12 -7.37 2.32 2.19
C THR A 12 -5.87 2.00 2.16
N LEU A 13 -5.01 3.02 2.13
CA LEU A 13 -3.56 2.86 1.97
C LEU A 13 -2.91 2.40 3.30
N SER A 14 -1.90 1.54 3.19
CA SER A 14 -1.13 1.05 4.34
C SER A 14 -0.59 2.19 5.19
N ARG A 15 -0.85 2.13 6.51
CA ARG A 15 -0.33 3.10 7.48
C ARG A 15 1.19 2.99 7.60
N ASN A 16 1.73 1.78 7.58
CA ASN A 16 3.17 1.56 7.64
C ASN A 16 3.90 2.17 6.44
N PHE A 17 3.32 2.10 5.25
CA PHE A 17 3.87 2.77 4.08
C PHE A 17 3.86 4.30 4.26
N GLN A 18 2.76 4.86 4.77
CA GLN A 18 2.67 6.30 5.03
C GLN A 18 3.75 6.74 6.02
N MET A 19 3.99 5.97 7.07
CA MET A 19 5.05 6.27 8.04
C MET A 19 6.44 6.15 7.41
N LEU A 20 6.68 5.18 6.55
CA LEU A 20 7.93 5.07 5.82
C LEU A 20 8.20 6.31 4.97
N PHE A 21 7.19 6.82 4.29
CA PHE A 21 7.28 8.05 3.48
C PHE A 21 7.60 9.28 4.32
N LEU A 22 6.98 9.38 5.51
CA LEU A 22 7.10 10.55 6.38
C LEU A 22 8.34 10.53 7.29
N ARG A 23 9.01 9.38 7.39
CA ARG A 23 10.13 9.20 8.33
C ARG A 23 11.18 10.32 8.31
N PRO A 24 11.58 10.88 7.15
CA PRO A 24 12.57 11.96 7.13
C PRO A 24 12.13 13.24 7.85
N LEU A 25 10.84 13.42 8.04
CA LEU A 25 10.27 14.62 8.67
C LEU A 25 9.94 14.40 10.15
N ILE A 26 9.77 13.15 10.57
CA ILE A 26 9.35 12.84 11.94
C ILE A 26 10.47 13.23 12.92
N GLY A 27 10.07 13.95 13.97
CA GLY A 27 11.00 14.39 15.03
C GLY A 27 11.72 15.71 14.73
N ARG A 28 11.54 16.29 13.55
CA ARG A 28 12.11 17.62 13.25
C ARG A 28 11.31 18.71 13.92
N PRO A 29 11.92 19.56 14.78
CA PRO A 29 11.20 20.58 15.53
C PRO A 29 10.68 21.75 14.66
N ASP A 30 11.25 21.93 13.48
CA ASP A 30 10.88 22.96 12.52
C ASP A 30 9.78 22.53 11.54
N VAL A 31 9.30 21.29 11.66
CA VAL A 31 8.35 20.70 10.71
C VAL A 31 7.05 20.31 11.41
N GLU A 32 5.94 20.66 10.80
CA GLU A 32 4.63 20.15 11.12
C GLU A 32 4.13 19.30 9.97
N VAL A 33 3.63 18.10 10.26
CA VAL A 33 3.01 17.22 9.27
C VAL A 33 1.51 17.17 9.54
N VAL A 34 0.72 17.49 8.52
CA VAL A 34 -0.74 17.41 8.57
C VAL A 34 -1.16 16.26 7.65
N LEU A 35 -1.81 15.25 8.23
CA LEU A 35 -2.28 14.08 7.48
C LEU A 35 -3.80 14.11 7.35
N ARG A 36 -4.27 13.93 6.12
CA ARG A 36 -5.69 13.79 5.82
C ARG A 36 -5.88 12.53 4.98
N SER A 37 -6.95 11.81 5.27
CA SER A 37 -7.35 10.64 4.49
C SER A 37 -8.64 10.92 3.73
N GLY A 38 -8.87 10.19 2.66
CA GLY A 38 -10.06 10.35 1.85
C GLY A 38 -10.03 9.48 0.61
N THR A 39 -10.98 9.68 -0.26
CA THR A 39 -11.00 9.06 -1.58
C THR A 39 -10.00 9.75 -2.51
N GLN A 40 -9.60 9.06 -3.58
CA GLN A 40 -8.67 9.66 -4.56
C GLN A 40 -9.24 10.96 -5.16
N ALA A 41 -10.50 10.97 -5.53
CA ALA A 41 -11.14 12.14 -6.11
C ALA A 41 -11.13 13.35 -5.15
N GLU A 42 -11.46 13.14 -3.88
CA GLU A 42 -11.44 14.19 -2.86
C GLU A 42 -10.02 14.73 -2.66
N LEU A 43 -9.05 13.83 -2.53
CA LEU A 43 -7.67 14.22 -2.27
C LEU A 43 -7.06 14.97 -3.46
N LEU A 44 -7.33 14.55 -4.69
CA LEU A 44 -6.86 15.24 -5.88
C LEU A 44 -7.49 16.62 -6.04
N ARG A 45 -8.79 16.77 -5.72
CA ARG A 45 -9.42 18.10 -5.67
C ARG A 45 -8.73 19.01 -4.64
N ASN A 46 -8.40 18.49 -3.49
CA ASN A 46 -7.71 19.26 -2.45
C ASN A 46 -6.27 19.61 -2.85
N LEU A 47 -5.61 18.74 -3.59
CA LEU A 47 -4.30 19.01 -4.15
C LEU A 47 -4.38 20.14 -5.20
N GLU A 48 -5.34 20.06 -6.10
CA GLU A 48 -5.59 21.08 -7.13
C GLU A 48 -5.96 22.43 -6.52
N GLY A 49 -6.77 22.42 -5.44
CA GLY A 49 -7.14 23.60 -4.68
C GLY A 49 -6.07 24.13 -3.75
N LEU A 50 -4.87 23.56 -3.77
CA LEU A 50 -3.71 23.98 -2.98
C LEU A 50 -3.88 23.80 -1.46
N SER A 51 -4.83 22.99 -1.02
CA SER A 51 -4.99 22.63 0.40
C SER A 51 -4.15 21.43 0.83
N LEU A 52 -3.61 20.69 -0.13
CA LEU A 52 -2.63 19.62 0.07
C LEU A 52 -1.38 19.92 -0.75
N ASP A 53 -0.25 19.42 -0.28
CA ASP A 53 1.04 19.50 -0.97
C ASP A 53 1.35 18.23 -1.77
N VAL A 54 0.89 17.08 -1.28
CA VAL A 54 1.14 15.77 -1.89
C VAL A 54 0.01 14.81 -1.56
N VAL A 55 -0.27 13.90 -2.49
CA VAL A 55 -1.22 12.79 -2.29
C VAL A 55 -0.49 11.47 -2.46
N LEU A 56 -0.62 10.61 -1.46
CA LEU A 56 -0.09 9.24 -1.49
C LEU A 56 -1.19 8.29 -1.96
N THR A 57 -0.87 7.47 -2.95
CA THR A 57 -1.84 6.55 -3.56
C THR A 57 -1.15 5.29 -4.09
N ASN A 58 -1.90 4.21 -4.22
CA ASN A 58 -1.52 3.02 -4.96
C ASN A 58 -2.20 2.94 -6.34
N LEU A 59 -2.91 4.00 -6.72
CA LEU A 59 -3.60 4.12 -8.00
C LEU A 59 -3.19 5.43 -8.67
N ALA A 60 -2.25 5.34 -9.63
CA ALA A 60 -1.81 6.50 -10.36
C ALA A 60 -2.99 7.13 -11.13
N PRO A 61 -3.22 8.46 -11.00
CA PRO A 61 -4.26 9.11 -11.78
C PRO A 61 -3.92 9.06 -13.26
N ALA A 62 -4.96 9.13 -14.10
CA ALA A 62 -4.78 9.16 -15.54
C ALA A 62 -3.93 10.37 -15.95
N ARG A 63 -2.98 10.12 -16.86
CA ARG A 63 -2.12 11.17 -17.45
C ARG A 63 -2.61 11.45 -18.86
N ASP A 64 -3.02 12.68 -19.07
CA ASP A 64 -3.26 13.24 -20.40
C ASP A 64 -2.61 14.62 -20.52
N ALA A 65 -2.68 15.21 -21.70
CA ALA A 65 -2.04 16.50 -21.95
C ALA A 65 -2.62 17.64 -21.10
N ALA A 66 -3.81 17.47 -20.56
CA ALA A 66 -4.50 18.45 -19.71
C ALA A 66 -4.32 18.17 -18.21
N SER A 67 -3.67 17.06 -17.86
CA SER A 67 -3.51 16.65 -16.46
C SER A 67 -2.50 17.56 -15.75
N PRO A 68 -2.88 18.17 -14.61
CA PRO A 68 -1.97 19.04 -13.85
C PRO A 68 -1.01 18.24 -12.97
N TRP A 69 -1.11 16.90 -12.96
CA TRP A 69 -0.43 16.06 -12.00
C TRP A 69 0.99 15.74 -12.38
N LEU A 70 1.89 15.80 -11.39
CA LEU A 70 3.21 15.19 -11.43
C LEU A 70 3.14 13.91 -10.60
N ILE A 71 3.47 12.79 -11.23
CA ILE A 71 3.36 11.48 -10.57
C ILE A 71 4.77 10.96 -10.30
N HIS A 72 5.06 10.70 -9.03
CA HIS A 72 6.35 10.19 -8.57
C HIS A 72 6.17 8.75 -8.11
N ARG A 73 6.86 7.81 -8.74
CA ARG A 73 6.88 6.43 -8.30
C ARG A 73 7.76 6.31 -7.06
N LEU A 74 7.18 5.94 -5.92
CA LEU A 74 7.88 5.89 -4.64
C LEU A 74 8.51 4.54 -4.38
N ALA A 75 7.72 3.48 -4.53
CA ALA A 75 8.15 2.14 -4.22
C ALA A 75 7.33 1.11 -4.99
N GLU A 76 7.96 0.00 -5.29
CA GLU A 76 7.31 -1.21 -5.77
C GLU A 76 7.49 -2.27 -4.69
N GLN A 77 6.40 -2.63 -4.02
CA GLN A 77 6.43 -3.57 -2.91
C GLN A 77 6.10 -4.96 -3.41
N PRO A 78 6.89 -5.99 -3.07
CA PRO A 78 6.51 -7.36 -3.35
C PRO A 78 5.24 -7.73 -2.60
N VAL A 79 4.51 -8.72 -3.12
CA VAL A 79 3.28 -9.23 -2.52
C VAL A 79 3.51 -10.68 -2.12
N SER A 80 2.97 -11.06 -0.97
CA SER A 80 3.17 -12.39 -0.40
C SER A 80 1.88 -12.96 0.16
N LEU A 81 1.87 -14.27 0.35
CA LEU A 81 0.90 -14.95 1.21
C LEU A 81 1.37 -14.80 2.65
N ILE A 82 0.52 -14.24 3.49
CA ILE A 82 0.83 -13.97 4.90
C ILE A 82 -0.33 -14.42 5.77
N GLY A 83 -0.03 -15.19 6.79
CA GLY A 83 -1.04 -15.68 7.70
C GLY A 83 -0.48 -16.06 9.05
N ARG A 84 -1.38 -16.47 9.95
CA ARG A 84 -0.99 -17.00 11.25
C ARG A 84 -0.17 -18.28 11.07
N PRO A 85 0.84 -18.52 11.94
CA PRO A 85 1.66 -19.73 11.84
C PRO A 85 0.86 -21.03 11.87
N ASP A 86 -0.24 -21.07 12.61
CA ASP A 86 -1.11 -22.26 12.69
C ASP A 86 -1.84 -22.55 11.39
N LEU A 87 -2.12 -21.53 10.56
CA LEU A 87 -2.73 -21.72 9.24
C LEU A 87 -1.70 -22.04 8.16
N VAL A 88 -0.54 -21.37 8.22
CA VAL A 88 0.50 -21.52 7.21
C VAL A 88 1.17 -22.90 7.31
N GLY A 89 1.41 -23.40 8.52
CA GLY A 89 2.12 -24.66 8.72
C GLY A 89 3.59 -24.57 8.32
N LYS A 90 4.20 -25.74 8.09
CA LYS A 90 5.60 -25.86 7.68
C LYS A 90 5.73 -26.63 6.38
N GLY A 91 6.62 -26.18 5.51
CA GLY A 91 7.01 -26.92 4.30
C GLY A 91 5.93 -27.05 3.25
N ARG A 92 4.87 -26.25 3.31
CA ARG A 92 3.79 -26.28 2.33
C ARG A 92 4.12 -25.38 1.16
N SER A 93 3.88 -25.88 -0.06
CA SER A 93 4.08 -25.11 -1.27
C SER A 93 2.99 -24.05 -1.46
N LEU A 94 3.27 -23.07 -2.33
CA LEU A 94 2.28 -22.07 -2.74
C LEU A 94 0.98 -22.74 -3.22
N ALA A 95 1.09 -23.73 -4.11
CA ALA A 95 -0.07 -24.43 -4.64
C ALA A 95 -0.87 -25.16 -3.56
N GLN A 96 -0.20 -25.81 -2.61
CA GLN A 96 -0.85 -26.48 -1.49
C GLN A 96 -1.63 -25.51 -0.62
N LEU A 97 -1.05 -24.37 -0.28
CA LEU A 97 -1.71 -23.34 0.52
C LEU A 97 -2.94 -22.76 -0.20
N LEU A 98 -2.80 -22.44 -1.49
CA LEU A 98 -3.88 -21.86 -2.28
C LEU A 98 -5.05 -22.83 -2.48
N ARG A 99 -4.79 -24.16 -2.50
CA ARG A 99 -5.83 -25.17 -2.66
C ARG A 99 -6.56 -25.51 -1.37
N SER A 100 -5.89 -25.41 -0.24
CA SER A 100 -6.40 -25.96 1.02
C SER A 100 -6.82 -24.92 2.04
N GLU A 101 -6.29 -23.68 1.97
CA GLU A 101 -6.56 -22.69 3.00
C GLU A 101 -7.51 -21.59 2.50
N PRO A 102 -8.39 -21.08 3.38
CA PRO A 102 -9.18 -19.92 3.05
C PRO A 102 -8.28 -18.68 2.90
N LEU A 103 -8.63 -17.80 1.98
CA LEU A 103 -7.87 -16.60 1.67
C LEU A 103 -8.62 -15.34 2.06
N VAL A 104 -7.85 -14.33 2.42
CA VAL A 104 -8.31 -12.96 2.65
C VAL A 104 -7.69 -12.09 1.55
N LEU A 105 -8.53 -11.55 0.68
CA LEU A 105 -8.09 -10.91 -0.55
C LEU A 105 -8.52 -9.46 -0.63
N PRO A 106 -7.74 -8.62 -1.32
CA PRO A 106 -8.25 -7.34 -1.79
C PRO A 106 -9.48 -7.54 -2.67
N VAL A 107 -10.37 -6.54 -2.72
CA VAL A 107 -11.56 -6.58 -3.58
C VAL A 107 -11.19 -6.68 -5.07
N PRO A 108 -12.09 -7.21 -5.91
CA PRO A 108 -11.79 -7.47 -7.33
C PRO A 108 -11.36 -6.25 -8.15
N GLU A 109 -11.71 -5.05 -7.72
CA GLU A 109 -11.43 -3.81 -8.45
C GLU A 109 -9.97 -3.36 -8.35
N THR A 110 -9.15 -4.01 -7.53
CA THR A 110 -7.74 -3.64 -7.37
C THR A 110 -6.85 -4.35 -8.40
N ALA A 111 -5.78 -3.68 -8.82
CA ALA A 111 -4.79 -4.26 -9.71
C ALA A 111 -4.11 -5.49 -9.10
N LEU A 112 -3.82 -5.44 -7.79
CA LEU A 112 -3.23 -6.56 -7.06
C LEU A 112 -4.12 -7.80 -7.17
N ARG A 113 -5.44 -7.64 -6.95
CA ARG A 113 -6.39 -8.75 -7.04
C ARG A 113 -6.47 -9.31 -8.46
N ALA A 114 -6.47 -8.46 -9.47
CA ALA A 114 -6.47 -8.90 -10.86
C ALA A 114 -5.24 -9.76 -11.19
N ASP A 115 -4.06 -9.33 -10.74
CA ASP A 115 -2.83 -10.09 -10.93
C ASP A 115 -2.84 -11.42 -10.19
N PHE A 116 -3.36 -11.43 -8.96
CA PHE A 116 -3.53 -12.65 -8.17
C PHE A 116 -4.49 -13.62 -8.87
N ASP A 117 -5.64 -13.15 -9.32
CA ASP A 117 -6.63 -13.99 -10.01
C ASP A 117 -6.04 -14.61 -11.29
N THR A 118 -5.26 -13.83 -12.04
CA THR A 118 -4.57 -14.33 -13.23
C THR A 118 -3.58 -15.45 -12.88
N MET A 119 -2.80 -15.26 -11.82
CA MET A 119 -1.85 -16.27 -11.34
C MET A 119 -2.57 -17.55 -10.93
N ALA A 120 -3.63 -17.44 -10.13
CA ALA A 120 -4.41 -18.60 -9.68
C ALA A 120 -5.03 -19.36 -10.85
N ALA A 121 -5.56 -18.65 -11.85
CA ALA A 121 -6.10 -19.25 -13.06
C ALA A 121 -5.05 -20.01 -13.86
N ARG A 122 -3.84 -19.45 -14.00
CA ARG A 122 -2.71 -20.13 -14.66
C ARG A 122 -2.29 -21.41 -13.94
N MET A 123 -2.42 -21.42 -12.61
CA MET A 123 -2.13 -22.60 -11.79
C MET A 123 -3.28 -23.62 -11.76
N GLY A 124 -4.42 -23.29 -12.39
CA GLY A 124 -5.63 -24.13 -12.36
C GLY A 124 -6.26 -24.21 -10.97
N ILE A 125 -6.13 -23.17 -10.16
CA ILE A 125 -6.62 -23.13 -8.79
C ILE A 125 -7.80 -22.18 -8.69
N VAL A 126 -8.89 -22.66 -8.07
CA VAL A 126 -10.03 -21.84 -7.65
C VAL A 126 -9.89 -21.60 -6.16
N PRO A 127 -9.50 -20.40 -5.72
CA PRO A 127 -9.29 -20.12 -4.30
C PRO A 127 -10.59 -20.15 -3.50
N LEU A 128 -10.48 -20.61 -2.24
CA LEU A 128 -11.56 -20.45 -1.28
C LEU A 128 -11.40 -19.06 -0.62
N ILE A 129 -12.31 -18.16 -0.90
CA ILE A 129 -12.25 -16.80 -0.38
C ILE A 129 -13.08 -16.71 0.89
N ALA A 130 -12.42 -16.45 2.03
CA ALA A 130 -13.07 -16.27 3.31
C ALA A 130 -13.54 -14.83 3.52
N ALA A 131 -12.79 -13.85 3.01
CA ALA A 131 -13.13 -12.44 3.14
C ALA A 131 -12.45 -11.61 2.05
N GLU A 132 -13.08 -10.51 1.70
CA GLU A 132 -12.56 -9.48 0.80
C GLU A 132 -12.66 -8.13 1.48
N ALA A 133 -11.67 -7.27 1.30
CA ALA A 133 -11.70 -5.91 1.81
C ALA A 133 -10.95 -4.97 0.87
N ASP A 134 -11.37 -3.72 0.84
CA ASP A 134 -10.72 -2.67 0.06
C ASP A 134 -9.64 -1.91 0.87
N ASP A 135 -9.56 -2.17 2.17
CA ASP A 135 -8.69 -1.48 3.12
C ASP A 135 -7.58 -2.40 3.61
N MET A 136 -6.32 -2.00 3.43
CA MET A 136 -5.15 -2.76 3.89
C MET A 136 -5.15 -2.96 5.41
N ALA A 137 -5.64 -2.00 6.20
CA ALA A 137 -5.76 -2.14 7.64
C ALA A 137 -6.75 -3.26 8.01
N MET A 138 -7.85 -3.39 7.27
CA MET A 138 -8.82 -4.45 7.50
C MET A 138 -8.27 -5.82 7.08
N LEU A 139 -7.55 -5.91 5.96
CA LEU A 139 -6.88 -7.14 5.55
C LEU A 139 -5.90 -7.62 6.62
N ARG A 140 -5.14 -6.70 7.21
CA ARG A 140 -4.25 -6.96 8.34
C ARG A 140 -5.00 -7.56 9.53
N LEU A 141 -6.10 -6.95 9.94
CA LEU A 141 -6.90 -7.42 11.07
C LEU A 141 -7.50 -8.78 10.80
N LEU A 142 -8.03 -9.02 9.61
CA LEU A 142 -8.60 -10.31 9.22
C LEU A 142 -7.55 -11.43 9.27
N ALA A 143 -6.33 -11.15 8.82
CA ALA A 143 -5.22 -12.10 8.91
C ALA A 143 -4.87 -12.40 10.37
N ARG A 144 -4.79 -11.38 11.21
CA ARG A 144 -4.51 -11.54 12.66
C ARG A 144 -5.55 -12.37 13.37
N GLU A 145 -6.82 -12.21 13.02
CA GLU A 145 -7.93 -12.97 13.59
C GLU A 145 -7.99 -14.42 13.07
N GLY A 146 -7.16 -14.75 12.08
CA GLY A 146 -7.14 -16.10 11.52
C GLY A 146 -8.27 -16.39 10.55
N ALA A 147 -8.85 -15.35 9.94
CA ALA A 147 -9.92 -15.54 8.94
C ALA A 147 -9.42 -16.29 7.70
N GLY A 148 -8.13 -16.19 7.41
CA GLY A 148 -7.49 -16.86 6.29
C GLY A 148 -6.07 -16.33 6.07
N ILE A 149 -5.46 -16.80 4.99
CA ILE A 149 -4.14 -16.32 4.55
C ILE A 149 -4.36 -15.12 3.64
N ALA A 150 -3.71 -14.00 3.95
CA ALA A 150 -3.87 -12.75 3.22
C ALA A 150 -2.89 -12.65 2.06
N VAL A 151 -3.32 -12.01 0.97
CA VAL A 151 -2.50 -11.63 -0.19
C VAL A 151 -2.24 -10.13 -0.08
N ILE A 152 -1.09 -9.77 0.47
CA ILE A 152 -0.74 -8.38 0.79
C ILE A 152 0.77 -8.15 0.70
N PRO A 153 1.21 -6.90 0.50
CA PRO A 153 2.61 -6.56 0.69
C PRO A 153 3.04 -6.76 2.16
N PRO A 154 4.22 -7.32 2.42
CA PRO A 154 4.72 -7.52 3.79
C PRO A 154 4.76 -6.25 4.64
N ILE A 155 4.98 -5.08 4.03
CA ILE A 155 4.99 -3.80 4.76
C ILE A 155 3.71 -3.54 5.55
N VAL A 156 2.58 -4.03 5.06
CA VAL A 156 1.27 -3.84 5.70
C VAL A 156 1.24 -4.45 7.11
N VAL A 157 1.96 -5.55 7.29
CA VAL A 157 1.97 -6.36 8.53
C VAL A 157 3.38 -6.48 9.12
N ARG A 158 4.23 -5.47 8.89
CA ARG A 158 5.62 -5.50 9.38
C ARG A 158 5.70 -5.81 10.87
N ASP A 159 4.85 -5.19 11.69
CA ASP A 159 4.89 -5.37 13.14
C ASP A 159 4.54 -6.80 13.53
N GLU A 160 3.58 -7.40 12.87
CA GLU A 160 3.19 -8.79 13.10
C GLU A 160 4.25 -9.78 12.64
N LEU A 161 4.93 -9.50 11.52
CA LEU A 161 6.03 -10.31 11.04
C LEU A 161 7.21 -10.27 12.01
N ASP A 162 7.56 -9.08 12.51
CA ASP A 162 8.63 -8.89 13.48
C ASP A 162 8.31 -9.60 14.81
N ALA A 163 7.05 -9.56 15.21
CA ALA A 163 6.59 -10.22 16.45
C ALA A 163 6.36 -11.72 16.28
N GLY A 164 6.32 -12.24 15.05
CA GLY A 164 6.03 -13.65 14.76
C GLY A 164 4.58 -14.05 14.89
N THR A 165 3.66 -13.11 15.08
CA THR A 165 2.21 -13.38 15.13
C THR A 165 1.62 -13.66 13.76
N LEU A 166 2.24 -13.15 12.71
CA LEU A 166 2.03 -13.53 11.32
C LEU A 166 3.35 -13.96 10.71
N VAL A 167 3.29 -14.82 9.70
CA VAL A 167 4.46 -15.29 8.97
C VAL A 167 4.22 -15.16 7.46
N GLU A 168 5.31 -14.86 6.74
CA GLU A 168 5.32 -14.85 5.28
C GLU A 168 5.47 -16.29 4.79
N ALA A 169 4.42 -16.82 4.15
CA ALA A 169 4.40 -18.19 3.69
C ALA A 169 5.07 -18.38 2.33
N ALA A 170 4.85 -17.44 1.43
CA ALA A 170 5.41 -17.49 0.07
C ALA A 170 5.33 -16.10 -0.56
N ARG A 171 6.37 -15.75 -1.34
CA ARG A 171 6.35 -14.56 -2.18
C ARG A 171 5.69 -14.89 -3.51
N LEU A 172 4.82 -14.01 -4.00
CA LEU A 172 4.15 -14.18 -5.27
C LEU A 172 4.99 -13.54 -6.38
N ALA A 173 5.73 -14.37 -7.11
CA ALA A 173 6.62 -13.89 -8.16
C ALA A 173 5.84 -13.14 -9.25
N GLY A 174 6.35 -11.96 -9.63
CA GLY A 174 5.75 -11.13 -10.67
C GLY A 174 4.53 -10.32 -10.23
N ILE A 175 4.14 -10.39 -8.96
CA ILE A 175 3.08 -9.57 -8.40
C ILE A 175 3.67 -8.56 -7.43
N SER A 176 3.35 -7.29 -7.65
CA SER A 176 3.82 -6.20 -6.81
C SER A 176 2.73 -5.15 -6.66
N GLU A 177 2.85 -4.32 -5.64
CA GLU A 177 2.03 -3.13 -5.49
C GLU A 177 2.93 -1.90 -5.59
N THR A 178 2.54 -0.96 -6.46
CA THR A 178 3.30 0.28 -6.66
C THR A 178 2.63 1.42 -5.92
N PHE A 179 3.43 2.16 -5.16
CA PHE A 179 3.00 3.35 -4.45
C PHE A 179 3.49 4.60 -5.16
N HIS A 180 2.64 5.61 -5.22
CA HIS A 180 2.92 6.87 -5.90
C HIS A 180 2.69 8.06 -4.97
N ALA A 181 3.48 9.10 -5.16
CA ALA A 181 3.17 10.44 -4.68
C ALA A 181 2.72 11.28 -5.86
N VAL A 182 1.60 11.95 -5.71
CA VAL A 182 1.07 12.87 -6.71
C VAL A 182 1.23 14.29 -6.19
N THR A 183 1.88 15.14 -6.98
CA THR A 183 2.03 16.57 -6.72
C THR A 183 1.49 17.35 -7.89
N GLN A 184 1.41 18.66 -7.71
CA GLN A 184 1.04 19.58 -8.76
C GLN A 184 2.18 20.55 -9.00
N HIS A 185 2.41 20.91 -10.25
CA HIS A 185 3.40 21.94 -10.57
C HIS A 185 2.99 23.27 -9.92
N ARG A 186 3.90 23.85 -9.14
CA ARG A 186 3.72 25.14 -8.45
C ARG A 186 4.91 26.03 -8.70
N ARG A 187 4.63 27.33 -8.79
CA ARG A 187 5.69 28.34 -8.90
C ARG A 187 6.63 28.31 -7.68
N PHE A 188 6.05 28.08 -6.48
CA PHE A 188 6.80 27.98 -5.24
C PHE A 188 6.41 26.68 -4.54
N PRO A 189 7.05 25.55 -4.89
CA PRO A 189 6.74 24.27 -4.27
C PRO A 189 7.18 24.27 -2.80
N ASN A 190 6.49 23.46 -1.99
CA ASN A 190 6.86 23.25 -0.59
C ASN A 190 8.26 22.61 -0.53
N PRO A 191 9.25 23.25 0.13
CA PRO A 191 10.61 22.73 0.16
C PRO A 191 10.74 21.37 0.84
N LEU A 192 9.81 21.00 1.72
CA LEU A 192 9.82 19.70 2.39
C LEU A 192 9.52 18.54 1.43
N LEU A 193 8.92 18.79 0.27
CA LEU A 193 8.67 17.76 -0.74
C LEU A 193 9.97 17.11 -1.21
N ALA A 194 11.02 17.88 -1.42
CA ALA A 194 12.31 17.34 -1.83
C ALA A 194 12.86 16.33 -0.80
N ASP A 195 12.65 16.59 0.50
CA ASP A 195 13.14 15.72 1.57
C ASP A 195 12.46 14.34 1.58
N VAL A 196 11.17 14.28 1.24
CA VAL A 196 10.42 13.01 1.24
C VAL A 196 10.45 12.31 -0.12
N LEU A 197 10.59 13.05 -1.23
CA LEU A 197 10.65 12.45 -2.57
C LEU A 197 12.03 11.93 -2.93
N SER A 198 13.11 12.51 -2.39
CA SER A 198 14.49 12.09 -2.68
C SER A 198 14.82 10.68 -2.19
N LEU A 199 14.09 10.14 -1.22
CA LEU A 199 14.27 8.76 -0.73
C LEU A 199 13.85 7.70 -1.76
N CYS A 200 13.11 8.09 -2.77
CA CYS A 200 12.56 7.17 -3.76
C CYS A 200 13.55 6.86 -4.88
N ASP A 201 14.53 7.73 -5.09
CA ASP A 201 15.53 7.58 -6.15
C ASP A 201 16.72 6.69 -5.73
N ASN A 202 16.77 6.25 -4.47
CA ASN A 202 17.91 5.54 -3.89
C ASN A 202 17.63 4.07 -3.51
N ARG A 203 16.58 3.43 -4.09
CA ARG A 203 16.31 2.01 -3.81
C ARG A 203 16.03 1.20 -5.08
#